data_b9b6be807c7580667024d58206ecb893
#
_entry.id   b9b6be807c7580667024d58206ecb893
#
_cell.length_a   1.000
_cell.length_b   1.000
_cell.length_c   1.000
_cell.angle_alpha   90.00
_cell.angle_beta   90.00
_cell.angle_gamma   90.00
#
_symmetry.space_group_name_H-M   'P 1'
#
loop_
_entity.id
_entity.type
_entity.pdbx_description
1 polymer ?
#
loop_
_entity_poly.entity_id
_entity_poly.type
_entity_poly.pdbx_seq_one_letter_code
_entity_poly.pdbx_strand_id
1 'polypeptide(L)'
;YEFRLVREALQEREILLGNAPHIVRPLRFVVPHVEAMRSRLMIRAGLFLYDHLARRKRVPGSGIVDLSRDAAGLALAREYRQGFSYWDCSVDDARLVIAVAQQAFKHGARILTRAKVTSAVAEEDHWRVSISRKQTATVHEISGSGGAALTGDAEAAGRSEVFARILVNAAGPWAGLVGQNVIRRGHAGCYVPVRLVKGSHIVVPRIAGADGAYLLQANDGRVVFLLPFAGRFTLIGTTDMPF
;
A
#
# COMPACT_ATOMS: atom_id res chain seq x y z
N TYR A 1 -18.43 0.81 -11.35
CA TYR A 1 -17.58 1.70 -10.54
C TYR A 1 -17.78 1.34 -9.07
N GLU A 2 -16.68 1.07 -8.36
CA GLU A 2 -16.64 0.65 -6.96
C GLU A 2 -16.67 1.89 -6.02
N PHE A 3 -17.71 2.70 -6.08
CA PHE A 3 -17.83 3.94 -5.28
C PHE A 3 -17.71 3.70 -3.78
N ARG A 4 -18.20 2.55 -3.31
CA ARG A 4 -18.10 2.16 -1.90
C ARG A 4 -16.63 1.98 -1.49
N LEU A 5 -15.86 1.24 -2.28
CA LEU A 5 -14.44 1.00 -2.03
C LEU A 5 -13.64 2.31 -2.05
N VAL A 6 -13.92 3.20 -3.02
CA VAL A 6 -13.26 4.52 -3.10
C VAL A 6 -13.59 5.36 -1.87
N ARG A 7 -14.85 5.36 -1.42
CA ARG A 7 -15.26 6.09 -0.20
C ARG A 7 -14.54 5.57 1.04
N GLU A 8 -14.48 4.26 1.22
CA GLU A 8 -13.78 3.61 2.33
C GLU A 8 -12.29 3.98 2.30
N ALA A 9 -11.63 3.89 1.15
CA ALA A 9 -10.22 4.26 0.99
C ALA A 9 -9.95 5.74 1.34
N LEU A 10 -10.84 6.66 0.92
CA LEU A 10 -10.72 8.07 1.25
C LEU A 10 -10.91 8.36 2.76
N GLN A 11 -11.76 7.59 3.43
CA GLN A 11 -11.94 7.68 4.89
C GLN A 11 -10.69 7.18 5.62
N GLU A 12 -10.16 6.02 5.22
CA GLU A 12 -8.93 5.47 5.79
C GLU A 12 -7.72 6.39 5.58
N ARG A 13 -7.63 7.05 4.42
CA ARG A 13 -6.62 8.07 4.17
C ARG A 13 -6.63 9.18 5.22
N GLU A 14 -7.80 9.71 5.56
CA GLU A 14 -7.94 10.76 6.58
C GLU A 14 -7.56 10.26 7.99
N ILE A 15 -7.86 8.99 8.29
CA ILE A 15 -7.46 8.33 9.53
C ILE A 15 -5.94 8.20 9.60
N LEU A 16 -5.30 7.70 8.55
CA LEU A 16 -3.85 7.52 8.48
C LEU A 16 -3.10 8.85 8.59
N LEU A 17 -3.58 9.89 7.90
CA LEU A 17 -3.04 11.25 8.03
C LEU A 17 -3.12 11.80 9.46
N GLY A 18 -4.11 11.36 10.23
CA GLY A 18 -4.25 11.75 11.64
C GLY A 18 -3.38 10.93 12.59
N ASN A 19 -3.31 9.64 12.36
CA ASN A 19 -2.67 8.70 13.27
C ASN A 19 -1.17 8.56 13.05
N ALA A 20 -0.71 8.76 11.79
CA ALA A 20 0.69 8.59 11.42
C ALA A 20 1.25 9.76 10.58
N PRO A 21 1.11 11.04 11.00
CA PRO A 21 1.52 12.21 10.21
C PRO A 21 3.02 12.27 9.93
N HIS A 22 3.83 11.56 10.68
CA HIS A 22 5.28 11.44 10.50
C HIS A 22 5.68 10.45 9.39
N ILE A 23 4.75 9.59 8.95
CA ILE A 23 4.96 8.57 7.90
C ILE A 23 4.08 8.88 6.68
N VAL A 24 2.83 9.32 6.92
CA VAL A 24 1.83 9.60 5.89
C VAL A 24 1.67 11.11 5.73
N ARG A 25 1.91 11.62 4.52
CA ARG A 25 1.89 13.07 4.23
C ARG A 25 0.99 13.38 3.05
N PRO A 26 0.29 14.53 3.07
CA PRO A 26 -0.45 14.98 1.89
C PRO A 26 0.50 15.17 0.70
N LEU A 27 0.07 14.72 -0.47
CA LEU A 27 0.79 14.87 -1.73
C LEU A 27 -0.14 15.44 -2.78
N ARG A 28 0.26 16.55 -3.42
CA ARG A 28 -0.46 17.15 -4.52
C ARG A 28 -0.16 16.40 -5.81
N PHE A 29 -1.20 15.95 -6.48
CA PHE A 29 -1.14 15.38 -7.82
C PHE A 29 -1.56 16.41 -8.86
N VAL A 30 -0.78 16.51 -9.93
CA VAL A 30 -1.06 17.36 -11.07
C VAL A 30 -1.35 16.47 -12.28
N VAL A 31 -2.45 16.76 -12.96
CA VAL A 31 -2.91 16.07 -14.17
C VAL A 31 -2.85 17.10 -15.30
N PRO A 32 -1.79 17.16 -16.09
CA PRO A 32 -1.73 18.02 -17.27
C PRO A 32 -2.83 17.62 -18.25
N HIS A 33 -3.49 18.59 -18.85
CA HIS A 33 -4.59 18.34 -19.79
C HIS A 33 -4.18 18.68 -21.21
N VAL A 34 -4.43 17.76 -22.13
CA VAL A 34 -4.34 17.95 -23.59
C VAL A 34 -5.67 17.62 -24.24
N GLU A 35 -5.92 18.16 -25.44
CA GLU A 35 -7.21 18.01 -26.13
C GLU A 35 -7.57 16.56 -26.46
N ALA A 36 -6.58 15.68 -26.63
CA ALA A 36 -6.81 14.24 -26.84
C ALA A 36 -7.37 13.50 -25.63
N MET A 37 -7.37 14.12 -24.45
CA MET A 37 -7.94 13.55 -23.22
C MET A 37 -9.47 13.74 -23.16
N ARG A 38 -10.09 13.15 -22.13
CA ARG A 38 -11.50 13.39 -21.81
C ARG A 38 -11.76 14.90 -21.64
N SER A 39 -12.98 15.33 -21.96
CA SER A 39 -13.36 16.75 -21.86
C SER A 39 -13.07 17.31 -20.45
N ARG A 40 -12.68 18.56 -20.36
CA ARG A 40 -12.41 19.26 -19.09
C ARG A 40 -13.56 19.17 -18.11
N LEU A 41 -14.79 19.27 -18.62
CA LEU A 41 -15.99 19.16 -17.79
C LEU A 41 -16.12 17.77 -17.16
N MET A 42 -15.84 16.72 -17.92
CA MET A 42 -15.91 15.34 -17.42
C MET A 42 -14.84 15.10 -16.33
N ILE A 43 -13.60 15.55 -16.54
CA ILE A 43 -12.54 15.44 -15.54
C ILE A 43 -12.92 16.25 -14.29
N ARG A 44 -13.42 17.47 -14.47
CA ARG A 44 -13.84 18.31 -13.34
C ARG A 44 -14.99 17.70 -12.55
N ALA A 45 -15.99 17.11 -13.24
CA ALA A 45 -17.08 16.40 -12.59
C ALA A 45 -16.59 15.16 -11.82
N GLY A 46 -15.64 14.40 -12.39
CA GLY A 46 -15.02 13.26 -11.70
C GLY A 46 -14.26 13.69 -10.44
N LEU A 47 -13.48 14.76 -10.52
CA LEU A 47 -12.75 15.31 -9.37
C LEU A 47 -13.71 15.90 -8.31
N PHE A 48 -14.79 16.54 -8.75
CA PHE A 48 -15.83 17.00 -7.82
C PHE A 48 -16.44 15.82 -7.05
N LEU A 49 -16.79 14.75 -7.76
CA LEU A 49 -17.30 13.54 -7.12
C LEU A 49 -16.27 12.95 -6.14
N TYR A 50 -15.01 12.82 -6.56
CA TYR A 50 -13.91 12.36 -5.71
C TYR A 50 -13.81 13.19 -4.42
N ASP A 51 -13.93 14.51 -4.52
CA ASP A 51 -13.88 15.42 -3.40
C ASP A 51 -15.03 15.25 -2.41
N HIS A 52 -16.19 14.76 -2.86
CA HIS A 52 -17.42 14.67 -2.07
C HIS A 52 -17.80 13.24 -1.67
N LEU A 53 -17.08 12.22 -2.14
CA LEU A 53 -17.31 10.82 -1.75
C LEU A 53 -17.02 10.56 -0.28
N ALA A 54 -16.07 11.30 0.32
CA ALA A 54 -15.77 11.22 1.75
C ALA A 54 -15.50 12.62 2.33
N ARG A 55 -15.73 12.76 3.63
CA ARG A 55 -15.44 14.02 4.32
C ARG A 55 -13.95 14.26 4.42
N ARG A 56 -13.45 15.30 3.74
CA ARG A 56 -12.07 15.75 3.84
C ARG A 56 -11.86 16.63 5.06
N LYS A 57 -10.73 16.46 5.74
CA LYS A 57 -10.36 17.27 6.91
C LYS A 57 -8.93 17.80 6.82
N ARG A 58 -8.03 17.04 6.20
CA ARG A 58 -6.58 17.28 6.21
C ARG A 58 -5.97 17.56 4.86
N VAL A 59 -6.72 17.33 3.78
CA VAL A 59 -6.24 17.60 2.42
C VAL A 59 -7.10 18.65 1.72
N PRO A 60 -6.51 19.55 0.90
CA PRO A 60 -7.25 20.51 0.10
C PRO A 60 -8.13 19.84 -0.95
N GLY A 61 -9.05 20.61 -1.54
CA GLY A 61 -9.87 20.18 -2.66
C GLY A 61 -9.11 20.12 -3.98
N SER A 62 -9.74 19.47 -4.95
CA SER A 62 -9.27 19.49 -6.34
C SER A 62 -9.51 20.87 -6.98
N GLY A 63 -8.67 21.21 -7.96
CA GLY A 63 -8.75 22.50 -8.65
C GLY A 63 -8.26 22.43 -10.10
N ILE A 64 -8.53 23.51 -10.82
CA ILE A 64 -7.92 23.76 -12.14
C ILE A 64 -6.58 24.47 -11.87
N VAL A 65 -5.57 24.13 -12.65
CA VAL A 65 -4.21 24.68 -12.54
C VAL A 65 -3.81 25.31 -13.86
N ASP A 66 -3.34 26.57 -13.80
CA ASP A 66 -2.65 27.23 -14.91
C ASP A 66 -1.17 26.85 -14.85
N LEU A 67 -0.77 25.86 -15.63
CA LEU A 67 0.59 25.32 -15.66
C LEU A 67 1.60 26.30 -16.26
N SER A 68 1.15 27.36 -16.92
CA SER A 68 2.06 28.42 -17.40
C SER A 68 2.57 29.31 -16.28
N ARG A 69 1.91 29.31 -15.12
CA ARG A 69 2.20 30.14 -13.95
C ARG A 69 2.50 29.33 -12.69
N ASP A 70 1.99 28.12 -12.58
CA ASP A 70 2.22 27.22 -11.45
C ASP A 70 3.62 26.58 -11.54
N ALA A 71 4.31 26.46 -10.42
CA ALA A 71 5.62 25.81 -10.35
C ALA A 71 5.60 24.38 -10.90
N ALA A 72 4.46 23.69 -10.81
CA ALA A 72 4.29 22.35 -11.39
C ALA A 72 4.41 22.32 -12.92
N GLY A 73 4.29 23.45 -13.60
CA GLY A 73 4.52 23.51 -15.04
C GLY A 73 5.98 23.47 -15.45
N LEU A 74 6.92 23.75 -14.52
CA LEU A 74 8.36 23.81 -14.83
C LEU A 74 8.96 22.49 -15.33
N ALA A 75 8.41 21.36 -14.88
CA ALA A 75 8.85 20.03 -15.27
C ALA A 75 8.15 19.51 -16.55
N LEU A 76 7.22 20.26 -17.11
CA LEU A 76 6.38 19.83 -18.23
C LEU A 76 6.78 20.54 -19.53
N ALA A 77 6.48 19.92 -20.66
CA ALA A 77 6.62 20.57 -21.96
C ALA A 77 5.71 21.81 -22.04
N ARG A 78 6.14 22.83 -22.75
CA ARG A 78 5.45 24.14 -22.85
C ARG A 78 4.03 24.09 -23.45
N GLU A 79 3.69 23.01 -24.11
CA GLU A 79 2.33 22.74 -24.63
C GLU A 79 1.30 22.50 -23.54
N TYR A 80 1.73 22.02 -22.36
CA TYR A 80 0.87 21.81 -21.21
C TYR A 80 0.61 23.15 -20.49
N ARG A 81 -0.41 23.87 -20.92
CA ARG A 81 -0.77 25.17 -20.33
C ARG A 81 -1.77 25.08 -19.18
N GLN A 82 -2.58 24.03 -19.16
CA GLN A 82 -3.62 23.84 -18.16
C GLN A 82 -3.63 22.41 -17.69
N GLY A 83 -4.12 22.22 -16.47
CA GLY A 83 -4.27 20.92 -15.86
C GLY A 83 -5.23 20.98 -14.69
N PHE A 84 -5.29 19.86 -13.99
CA PHE A 84 -6.06 19.72 -12.76
C PHE A 84 -5.12 19.32 -11.64
N SER A 85 -5.48 19.66 -10.41
CA SER A 85 -4.81 19.14 -9.23
C SER A 85 -5.82 18.48 -8.30
N TYR A 86 -5.38 17.42 -7.65
CA TYR A 86 -6.08 16.80 -6.54
C TYR A 86 -5.07 16.35 -5.49
N TRP A 87 -5.55 15.95 -4.34
CA TRP A 87 -4.70 15.58 -3.24
C TRP A 87 -4.92 14.13 -2.85
N ASP A 88 -3.81 13.46 -2.60
CA ASP A 88 -3.76 12.14 -2.01
C ASP A 88 -2.62 12.09 -0.98
N CYS A 89 -2.12 10.90 -0.62
CA CYS A 89 -1.06 10.74 0.34
C CYS A 89 0.19 10.11 -0.28
N SER A 90 1.33 10.57 0.19
CA SER A 90 2.58 9.82 0.11
C SER A 90 2.81 9.09 1.43
N VAL A 91 3.26 7.86 1.37
CA VAL A 91 3.57 7.03 2.52
C VAL A 91 4.90 6.32 2.34
N ASP A 92 5.68 6.21 3.41
CA ASP A 92 6.75 5.23 3.51
C ASP A 92 6.11 3.90 3.97
N ASP A 93 5.79 3.05 3.01
CA ASP A 93 5.02 1.82 3.23
C ASP A 93 5.75 0.84 4.15
N ALA A 94 7.06 0.69 4.02
CA ALA A 94 7.87 -0.17 4.87
C ALA A 94 7.83 0.30 6.33
N ARG A 95 7.99 1.61 6.56
CA ARG A 95 7.88 2.19 7.91
C ARG A 95 6.47 2.08 8.48
N LEU A 96 5.44 2.24 7.63
CA LEU A 96 4.06 2.07 8.07
C LEU A 96 3.80 0.63 8.56
N VAL A 97 4.26 -0.37 7.81
CA VAL A 97 4.15 -1.79 8.21
C VAL A 97 4.86 -2.03 9.55
N ILE A 98 6.09 -1.51 9.73
CA ILE A 98 6.82 -1.63 10.99
C ILE A 98 6.06 -0.95 12.13
N ALA A 99 5.54 0.25 11.92
CA ALA A 99 4.78 0.98 12.95
C ALA A 99 3.51 0.23 13.36
N VAL A 100 2.77 -0.35 12.40
CA VAL A 100 1.59 -1.16 12.66
C VAL A 100 1.96 -2.44 13.44
N ALA A 101 3.05 -3.11 13.06
CA ALA A 101 3.55 -4.29 13.77
C ALA A 101 3.96 -3.95 15.22
N GLN A 102 4.67 -2.83 15.42
CA GLN A 102 5.03 -2.34 16.75
C GLN A 102 3.79 -2.01 17.61
N GLN A 103 2.78 -1.39 16.99
CA GLN A 103 1.52 -1.10 17.66
C GLN A 103 0.80 -2.38 18.08
N ALA A 104 0.71 -3.35 17.18
CA ALA A 104 0.12 -4.66 17.49
C ALA A 104 0.88 -5.35 18.64
N PHE A 105 2.21 -5.33 18.61
CA PHE A 105 3.06 -5.88 19.68
C PHE A 105 2.78 -5.21 21.03
N LYS A 106 2.66 -3.88 21.09
CA LYS A 106 2.29 -3.14 22.30
C LYS A 106 0.93 -3.55 22.89
N HIS A 107 0.03 -4.04 22.02
CA HIS A 107 -1.28 -4.57 22.42
C HIS A 107 -1.27 -6.08 22.68
N GLY A 108 -0.10 -6.70 22.82
CA GLY A 108 0.05 -8.11 23.18
C GLY A 108 0.10 -9.08 21.99
N ALA A 109 0.13 -8.61 20.75
CA ALA A 109 0.31 -9.49 19.61
C ALA A 109 1.76 -10.02 19.55
N ARG A 110 1.91 -11.28 19.15
CA ARG A 110 3.22 -11.87 18.86
C ARG A 110 3.56 -11.69 17.39
N ILE A 111 4.65 -11.02 17.08
CA ILE A 111 5.12 -10.79 15.71
C ILE A 111 6.27 -11.76 15.44
N LEU A 112 6.07 -12.67 14.51
CA LEU A 112 7.04 -13.68 14.13
C LEU A 112 7.56 -13.41 12.71
N THR A 113 8.73 -12.82 12.60
CA THR A 113 9.41 -12.63 11.31
C THR A 113 10.16 -13.89 10.90
N ARG A 114 10.35 -14.11 9.60
CA ARG A 114 11.06 -15.30 9.03
C ARG A 114 10.46 -16.64 9.50
N ALA A 115 9.19 -16.62 9.86
CA ALA A 115 8.40 -17.76 10.27
C ALA A 115 7.43 -18.13 9.14
N LYS A 116 7.56 -19.34 8.61
CA LYS A 116 6.70 -19.84 7.54
C LYS A 116 5.60 -20.71 8.14
N VAL A 117 4.35 -20.35 7.89
CA VAL A 117 3.23 -21.27 8.15
C VAL A 117 3.29 -22.40 7.12
N THR A 118 3.43 -23.63 7.57
CA THR A 118 3.56 -24.83 6.71
C THR A 118 2.25 -25.60 6.60
N SER A 119 1.39 -25.48 7.60
CA SER A 119 0.06 -26.09 7.63
C SER A 119 -0.86 -25.32 8.55
N ALA A 120 -2.11 -25.22 8.20
CA ALA A 120 -3.18 -24.71 9.07
C ALA A 120 -4.43 -25.59 8.87
N VAL A 121 -4.77 -26.36 9.88
CA VAL A 121 -5.88 -27.35 9.85
C VAL A 121 -6.99 -26.86 10.75
N ALA A 122 -8.21 -26.78 10.21
CA ALA A 122 -9.40 -26.51 11.00
C ALA A 122 -9.77 -27.79 11.79
N GLU A 123 -9.89 -27.65 13.08
CA GLU A 123 -10.42 -28.63 14.03
C GLU A 123 -11.81 -28.19 14.47
N GLU A 124 -12.44 -28.86 15.43
CA GLU A 124 -13.84 -28.61 15.79
C GLU A 124 -14.10 -27.16 16.18
N ASP A 125 -13.29 -26.58 17.07
CA ASP A 125 -13.46 -25.25 17.67
C ASP A 125 -12.26 -24.30 17.45
N HIS A 126 -11.19 -24.78 16.81
CA HIS A 126 -9.97 -23.99 16.62
C HIS A 126 -9.21 -24.37 15.34
N TRP A 127 -8.19 -23.60 15.06
CA TRP A 127 -7.18 -23.88 14.02
C TRP A 127 -5.89 -24.33 14.67
N ARG A 128 -5.35 -25.47 14.19
CA ARG A 128 -4.00 -25.90 14.51
C ARG A 128 -3.06 -25.46 13.39
N VAL A 129 -2.11 -24.61 13.73
CA VAL A 129 -1.20 -23.94 12.79
C VAL A 129 0.23 -24.36 13.05
N SER A 130 0.86 -25.03 12.09
CA SER A 130 2.27 -25.43 12.14
C SER A 130 3.15 -24.35 11.54
N ILE A 131 4.17 -23.93 12.27
CA ILE A 131 5.09 -22.87 11.88
C ILE A 131 6.51 -23.43 11.84
N SER A 132 7.24 -23.16 10.76
CA SER A 132 8.65 -23.47 10.60
C SER A 132 9.48 -22.19 10.62
N ARG A 133 10.52 -22.14 11.44
CA ARG A 133 11.51 -21.06 11.48
C ARG A 133 12.81 -21.53 10.86
N LYS A 134 13.39 -20.75 9.94
CA LYS A 134 14.79 -20.94 9.55
C LYS A 134 15.68 -20.35 10.65
N GLN A 135 16.56 -21.16 11.23
CA GLN A 135 17.65 -20.66 12.04
C GLN A 135 18.53 -19.75 11.19
N THR A 136 18.57 -18.47 11.52
CA THR A 136 19.64 -17.57 11.11
C THR A 136 20.40 -17.24 12.39
N ALA A 137 21.69 -17.51 12.43
CA ALA A 137 22.55 -17.15 13.54
C ALA A 137 22.34 -15.66 13.89
N THR A 138 22.21 -15.39 15.19
CA THR A 138 22.20 -14.07 15.82
C THR A 138 20.97 -13.19 15.48
N VAL A 139 19.90 -13.36 16.23
CA VAL A 139 18.89 -12.32 16.43
C VAL A 139 19.26 -11.59 17.70
N HIS A 140 19.66 -10.31 17.61
CA HIS A 140 19.62 -9.42 18.76
C HIS A 140 18.15 -9.24 19.14
N GLU A 141 17.75 -9.85 20.25
CA GLU A 141 16.47 -9.57 20.89
C GLU A 141 16.48 -8.11 21.33
N ILE A 142 15.52 -7.33 20.83
CA ILE A 142 15.25 -6.00 21.37
C ILE A 142 14.45 -6.24 22.66
N SER A 143 15.16 -6.35 23.77
CA SER A 143 14.57 -6.39 25.11
C SER A 143 14.11 -4.99 25.47
N GLY A 144 12.83 -4.69 25.26
CA GLY A 144 12.18 -3.56 25.91
C GLY A 144 11.88 -3.93 27.36
N SER A 145 12.35 -3.10 28.30
CA SER A 145 12.06 -3.24 29.72
C SER A 145 10.54 -3.27 29.98
N GLY A 146 9.98 -4.43 30.28
CA GLY A 146 8.58 -4.60 30.69
C GLY A 146 7.78 -5.69 29.99
N GLY A 147 8.37 -6.48 29.11
CA GLY A 147 7.71 -7.60 28.46
C GLY A 147 8.21 -8.93 29.01
N ALA A 148 7.31 -9.85 29.31
CA ALA A 148 7.63 -11.23 29.71
C ALA A 148 8.67 -11.80 28.75
N ALA A 149 9.80 -12.26 29.30
CA ALA A 149 10.84 -12.95 28.59
C ALA A 149 10.21 -14.10 27.79
N LEU A 150 10.50 -14.17 26.49
CA LEU A 150 10.28 -15.37 25.69
C LEU A 150 11.31 -16.41 26.15
N THR A 151 11.09 -17.00 27.31
CA THR A 151 11.72 -18.28 27.65
C THR A 151 10.91 -19.36 26.93
N GLY A 152 11.13 -19.49 25.67
CA GLY A 152 10.77 -20.64 24.87
C GLY A 152 12.07 -21.22 24.39
N ASP A 153 12.33 -22.38 24.92
CA ASP A 153 13.52 -23.21 24.72
C ASP A 153 14.15 -23.04 23.35
N ALA A 154 15.48 -22.84 23.34
CA ALA A 154 16.34 -22.92 22.20
C ALA A 154 16.32 -24.37 21.67
N GLU A 155 15.21 -24.75 21.06
CA GLU A 155 15.08 -26.02 20.40
C GLU A 155 15.42 -25.90 18.91
N ALA A 156 16.28 -26.78 18.49
CA ALA A 156 16.76 -27.02 17.14
C ALA A 156 15.73 -26.74 16.07
N ALA A 157 16.15 -26.19 14.89
CA ALA A 157 15.41 -25.95 13.66
C ALA A 157 13.90 -26.26 13.79
N GLY A 158 13.17 -25.42 14.57
CA GLY A 158 11.98 -25.89 15.26
C GLY A 158 10.73 -25.67 14.43
N ARG A 159 10.00 -26.72 14.25
CA ARG A 159 8.55 -26.63 14.01
C ARG A 159 7.90 -26.34 15.35
N SER A 160 7.06 -25.31 15.39
CA SER A 160 6.18 -24.99 16.52
C SER A 160 4.73 -25.04 16.09
N GLU A 161 3.85 -25.39 17.01
CA GLU A 161 2.41 -25.36 16.76
C GLU A 161 1.76 -24.23 17.58
N VAL A 162 0.77 -23.59 16.96
CA VAL A 162 -0.04 -22.54 17.57
C VAL A 162 -1.52 -22.87 17.35
N PHE A 163 -2.32 -22.67 18.38
CA PHE A 163 -3.77 -22.86 18.31
C PHE A 163 -4.47 -21.49 18.29
N ALA A 164 -5.46 -21.32 17.40
CA ALA A 164 -6.17 -20.07 17.23
C ALA A 164 -7.65 -20.29 16.90
N ARG A 165 -8.54 -19.48 17.47
CA ARG A 165 -9.98 -19.55 17.15
C ARG A 165 -10.29 -19.03 15.74
N ILE A 166 -9.51 -18.10 15.23
CA ILE A 166 -9.69 -17.48 13.93
C ILE A 166 -8.36 -17.49 13.18
N LEU A 167 -8.39 -17.85 11.91
CA LEU A 167 -7.28 -17.75 10.98
C LEU A 167 -7.57 -16.69 9.92
N VAL A 168 -6.65 -15.73 9.76
CA VAL A 168 -6.73 -14.70 8.72
C VAL A 168 -5.62 -14.93 7.70
N ASN A 169 -5.99 -15.22 6.45
CA ASN A 169 -5.05 -15.33 5.36
C ASN A 169 -4.82 -13.95 4.72
N ALA A 170 -3.79 -13.26 5.16
CA ALA A 170 -3.38 -11.95 4.65
C ALA A 170 -2.07 -12.04 3.82
N ALA A 171 -1.88 -13.14 3.08
CA ALA A 171 -0.66 -13.43 2.32
C ALA A 171 -0.53 -12.64 1.00
N GLY A 172 -1.34 -11.60 0.77
CA GLY A 172 -1.26 -10.74 -0.40
C GLY A 172 -1.35 -11.53 -1.72
N PRO A 173 -0.40 -11.36 -2.66
CA PRO A 173 -0.40 -12.09 -3.94
C PRO A 173 -0.38 -13.62 -3.79
N TRP A 174 0.12 -14.13 -2.68
CA TRP A 174 0.20 -15.57 -2.40
C TRP A 174 -1.03 -16.15 -1.70
N ALA A 175 -2.06 -15.33 -1.42
CA ALA A 175 -3.24 -15.77 -0.67
C ALA A 175 -3.92 -16.99 -1.30
N GLY A 176 -3.99 -17.07 -2.66
CA GLY A 176 -4.50 -18.22 -3.38
C GLY A 176 -3.68 -19.49 -3.13
N LEU A 177 -2.36 -19.39 -3.25
CA LEU A 177 -1.44 -20.52 -3.02
C LEU A 177 -1.48 -20.99 -1.56
N VAL A 178 -1.53 -20.06 -0.61
CA VAL A 178 -1.65 -20.38 0.82
C VAL A 178 -2.99 -21.07 1.09
N GLY A 179 -4.08 -20.57 0.52
CA GLY A 179 -5.38 -21.18 0.62
C GLY A 179 -5.41 -22.64 0.09
N GLN A 180 -4.78 -22.86 -1.06
CA GLN A 180 -4.76 -24.19 -1.68
C GLN A 180 -3.83 -25.18 -0.97
N ASN A 181 -2.63 -24.75 -0.58
CA ASN A 181 -1.54 -25.65 -0.18
C ASN A 181 -1.32 -25.73 1.33
N VAL A 182 -1.75 -24.71 2.08
CA VAL A 182 -1.45 -24.58 3.52
C VAL A 182 -2.70 -24.73 4.37
N ILE A 183 -3.82 -24.12 3.95
CA ILE A 183 -5.06 -24.10 4.73
C ILE A 183 -5.92 -25.31 4.38
N ARG A 184 -6.33 -26.08 5.39
CA ARG A 184 -7.19 -27.27 5.27
C ARG A 184 -8.42 -27.13 6.14
N ARG A 185 -9.57 -27.35 5.56
CA ARG A 185 -10.85 -27.51 6.26
C ARG A 185 -11.45 -28.86 5.84
N GLY A 186 -11.31 -29.86 6.70
CA GLY A 186 -11.53 -31.24 6.33
C GLY A 186 -10.48 -31.69 5.29
N HIS A 187 -10.93 -32.37 4.23
CA HIS A 187 -10.04 -32.83 3.14
C HIS A 187 -9.83 -31.79 2.03
N ALA A 188 -10.55 -30.66 2.06
CA ALA A 188 -10.50 -29.64 1.03
C ALA A 188 -9.57 -28.48 1.42
N GLY A 189 -8.84 -27.94 0.43
CA GLY A 189 -8.16 -26.65 0.55
C GLY A 189 -9.16 -25.50 0.46
N CYS A 190 -8.79 -24.34 1.00
CA CYS A 190 -9.58 -23.12 0.91
C CYS A 190 -9.14 -22.32 -0.31
N TYR A 191 -9.89 -22.42 -1.43
CA TYR A 191 -9.55 -21.68 -2.64
C TYR A 191 -9.92 -20.19 -2.52
N VAL A 192 -8.96 -19.32 -2.75
CA VAL A 192 -9.15 -17.87 -2.86
C VAL A 192 -8.72 -17.45 -4.27
N PRO A 193 -9.64 -17.03 -5.14
CA PRO A 193 -9.28 -16.56 -6.48
C PRO A 193 -8.52 -15.25 -6.37
N VAL A 194 -7.29 -15.21 -6.90
CA VAL A 194 -6.44 -14.02 -6.94
C VAL A 194 -6.01 -13.80 -8.39
N ARG A 195 -6.34 -12.63 -8.93
CA ARG A 195 -5.79 -12.18 -10.20
C ARG A 195 -4.47 -11.47 -9.94
N LEU A 196 -3.38 -12.03 -10.44
CA LEU A 196 -2.06 -11.43 -10.32
C LEU A 196 -1.82 -10.41 -11.44
N VAL A 197 -1.30 -9.26 -11.04
CA VAL A 197 -0.89 -8.18 -11.94
C VAL A 197 0.50 -7.70 -11.52
N LYS A 198 1.40 -7.58 -12.48
CA LYS A 198 2.75 -7.09 -12.25
C LYS A 198 2.85 -5.62 -12.67
N GLY A 199 3.17 -4.75 -11.72
CA GLY A 199 3.56 -3.36 -11.95
C GLY A 199 5.07 -3.18 -11.84
N SER A 200 5.66 -2.44 -12.77
CA SER A 200 7.09 -2.13 -12.74
C SER A 200 7.30 -0.62 -12.74
N HIS A 201 8.29 -0.16 -11.98
CA HIS A 201 8.69 1.23 -11.89
C HIS A 201 10.17 1.39 -12.22
N ILE A 202 10.54 2.55 -12.72
CA ILE A 202 11.94 2.96 -12.85
C ILE A 202 12.23 4.10 -11.87
N VAL A 203 13.44 4.12 -11.34
CA VAL A 203 13.93 5.19 -10.46
C VAL A 203 14.97 5.97 -11.21
N VAL A 204 14.77 7.26 -11.33
CA VAL A 204 15.70 8.19 -11.99
C VAL A 204 16.13 9.29 -11.01
N PRO A 205 17.23 10.02 -11.26
CA PRO A 205 17.55 11.22 -10.52
C PRO A 205 16.37 12.19 -10.53
N ARG A 206 16.22 13.01 -9.48
CA ARG A 206 15.11 13.95 -9.35
C ARG A 206 14.99 14.84 -10.58
N ILE A 207 13.82 14.84 -11.19
CA ILE A 207 13.50 15.70 -12.33
C ILE A 207 13.33 17.12 -11.79
N ALA A 208 14.09 18.06 -12.34
CA ALA A 208 14.04 19.46 -11.93
C ALA A 208 12.64 20.06 -12.15
N GLY A 209 12.13 20.76 -11.14
CA GLY A 209 10.79 21.34 -11.17
C GLY A 209 9.65 20.37 -10.88
N ALA A 210 9.92 19.05 -10.76
CA ALA A 210 8.92 18.04 -10.40
C ALA A 210 8.87 17.82 -8.88
N ASP A 211 8.42 18.82 -8.13
CA ASP A 211 8.35 18.77 -6.67
C ASP A 211 7.10 18.04 -6.14
N GLY A 212 6.04 17.98 -6.93
CA GLY A 212 4.82 17.24 -6.67
C GLY A 212 4.74 15.92 -7.43
N ALA A 213 3.59 15.28 -7.32
CA ALA A 213 3.26 14.09 -8.10
C ALA A 213 2.56 14.49 -9.41
N TYR A 214 2.82 13.74 -10.47
CA TYR A 214 2.14 13.93 -11.76
C TYR A 214 1.45 12.64 -12.17
N LEU A 215 0.29 12.79 -12.76
CA LEU A 215 -0.45 11.74 -13.44
C LEU A 215 -0.48 12.11 -14.93
N LEU A 216 0.34 11.44 -15.71
CA LEU A 216 0.47 11.68 -17.14
C LEU A 216 -0.29 10.60 -17.91
N GLN A 217 -0.90 10.96 -19.01
CA GLN A 217 -1.47 10.01 -19.95
C GLN A 217 -0.55 9.87 -21.15
N ALA A 218 -0.08 8.65 -21.40
CA ALA A 218 0.71 8.33 -22.58
C ALA A 218 -0.18 8.27 -23.82
N ASN A 219 0.44 8.36 -25.02
CA ASN A 219 -0.28 8.34 -26.30
C ASN A 219 -1.09 7.05 -26.54
N ASP A 220 -0.71 5.96 -25.90
CA ASP A 220 -1.40 4.67 -25.95
C ASP A 220 -2.54 4.55 -24.90
N GLY A 221 -2.85 5.65 -24.19
CA GLY A 221 -3.91 5.72 -23.17
C GLY A 221 -3.49 5.24 -21.79
N ARG A 222 -2.29 4.69 -21.62
CA ARG A 222 -1.79 4.29 -20.29
C ARG A 222 -1.56 5.51 -19.40
N VAL A 223 -1.78 5.29 -18.13
CA VAL A 223 -1.50 6.29 -17.09
C VAL A 223 -0.12 6.02 -16.49
N VAL A 224 0.70 7.06 -16.43
CA VAL A 224 2.04 7.02 -15.86
C VAL A 224 2.12 8.02 -14.71
N PHE A 225 2.54 7.56 -13.56
CA PHE A 225 2.81 8.40 -12.41
C PHE A 225 4.29 8.82 -12.37
N LEU A 226 4.54 10.08 -12.05
CA LEU A 226 5.84 10.56 -11.62
C LEU A 226 5.70 10.97 -10.16
N LEU A 227 6.44 10.32 -9.28
CA LEU A 227 6.34 10.53 -7.84
C LEU A 227 7.68 10.95 -7.26
N PRO A 228 7.75 11.97 -6.38
CA PRO A 228 8.95 12.24 -5.60
C PRO A 228 9.31 11.00 -4.77
N PHE A 229 10.57 10.57 -4.83
CA PHE A 229 11.02 9.36 -4.15
C PHE A 229 12.33 9.60 -3.39
N ALA A 230 12.36 9.20 -2.12
CA ALA A 230 13.52 9.27 -1.22
C ALA A 230 14.24 10.65 -1.24
N GLY A 231 13.53 11.74 -1.53
CA GLY A 231 14.04 13.12 -1.54
C GLY A 231 14.97 13.48 -2.71
N ARG A 232 15.61 12.51 -3.35
CA ARG A 232 16.64 12.70 -4.39
C ARG A 232 16.29 12.08 -5.74
N PHE A 233 15.20 11.35 -5.82
CA PHE A 233 14.82 10.59 -7.00
C PHE A 233 13.39 10.91 -7.43
N THR A 234 13.07 10.53 -8.65
CA THR A 234 11.71 10.44 -9.18
C THR A 234 11.42 8.98 -9.53
N LEU A 235 10.32 8.45 -9.01
CA LEU A 235 9.78 7.15 -9.35
C LEU A 235 8.80 7.31 -10.51
N ILE A 236 8.99 6.57 -11.58
CA ILE A 236 8.16 6.62 -12.79
C ILE A 236 7.53 5.25 -13.03
N GLY A 237 6.25 5.18 -13.21
CA GLY A 237 5.48 3.98 -13.49
C GLY A 237 4.00 4.19 -13.25
N THR A 238 3.18 3.18 -13.44
CA THR A 238 3.54 1.76 -13.45
C THR A 238 3.16 1.11 -14.78
N THR A 239 3.73 -0.05 -15.05
CA THR A 239 3.17 -0.98 -16.05
C THR A 239 2.04 -1.77 -15.40
N ASP A 240 1.10 -2.25 -16.20
CA ASP A 240 0.00 -3.12 -15.78
C ASP A 240 0.02 -4.34 -16.72
N MET A 241 0.65 -5.42 -16.26
CA MET A 241 0.78 -6.64 -17.05
C MET A 241 0.24 -7.83 -16.26
N PRO A 242 -0.65 -8.65 -16.85
CA PRO A 242 -1.04 -9.92 -16.25
C PRO A 242 0.18 -10.79 -16.00
N PHE A 243 0.20 -11.46 -14.85
CA PHE A 243 1.34 -12.27 -14.41
C PHE A 243 0.89 -13.71 -14.09
#